data_693c754eb2dd8e4b6cea23acd2128481
#
_entry.id   693c754eb2dd8e4b6cea23acd2128481
#
_cell.length_a   1.000
_cell.length_b   1.000
_cell.length_c   1.000
_cell.angle_alpha   90.00
_cell.angle_beta   90.00
_cell.angle_gamma   90.00
#
_symmetry.space_group_name_H-M   'P 1'
#
loop_
_entity.id
_entity.type
_entity.pdbx_description
1 polymer ?
#
loop_
_entity_poly.entity_id
_entity_poly.type
_entity_poly.pdbx_seq_one_letter_code
_entity_poly.pdbx_strand_id
1 'polypeptide(L)'
;MTENLQNKTVLVTGGAGFIGSNLCEELLLNNIKTVCLDNFSTGKKENIKPFLKNNLFTFIEGDIRNLDDCHKACKDVDYVLHQAALG
;
A
#
# COMPACT_ATOMS: atom_id res chain seq x y z
N MET A 1 -18.23 -1.71 2.26
CA MET A 1 -16.93 -2.41 2.36
C MET A 1 -15.90 -1.63 3.18
N THR A 2 -15.71 -0.35 2.87
CA THR A 2 -14.72 0.46 3.58
C THR A 2 -15.13 0.79 5.02
N GLU A 3 -16.41 0.72 5.36
CA GLU A 3 -16.89 1.00 6.72
C GLU A 3 -16.27 0.07 7.74
N ASN A 4 -16.02 -1.18 7.36
CA ASN A 4 -15.42 -2.16 8.26
C ASN A 4 -13.93 -1.93 8.46
N LEU A 5 -13.33 -1.03 7.67
CA LEU A 5 -11.91 -0.72 7.73
C LEU A 5 -11.61 0.58 8.48
N GLN A 6 -12.63 1.26 9.00
CA GLN A 6 -12.43 2.49 9.77
C GLN A 6 -11.56 2.21 11.00
N ASN A 7 -10.60 3.08 11.23
CA ASN A 7 -9.62 2.96 12.30
C ASN A 7 -8.68 1.75 12.13
N LYS A 8 -8.67 1.16 10.94
CA LYS A 8 -7.76 0.05 10.62
C LYS A 8 -6.64 0.55 9.71
N THR A 9 -5.56 -0.20 9.68
CA THR A 9 -4.43 0.07 8.79
C THR A 9 -4.39 -1.03 7.73
N VAL A 10 -4.35 -0.61 6.47
CA VAL A 10 -4.36 -1.54 5.33
C VAL A 10 -3.03 -1.44 4.60
N LEU A 11 -2.39 -2.58 4.38
CA LEU A 11 -1.19 -2.68 3.55
C LEU A 11 -1.60 -3.09 2.14
N VAL A 12 -1.14 -2.33 1.15
CA VAL A 12 -1.33 -2.69 -0.26
C VAL A 12 0.03 -3.06 -0.83
N THR A 13 0.23 -4.34 -1.15
CA THR A 13 1.46 -4.76 -1.84
C THR A 13 1.27 -4.50 -3.32
N GLY A 14 2.32 -3.97 -3.98
CA GLY A 14 2.18 -3.55 -5.37
C GLY A 14 1.35 -2.28 -5.52
N GLY A 15 1.35 -1.42 -4.50
CA GLY A 15 0.52 -0.23 -4.48
C GLY A 15 0.92 0.84 -5.49
N ALA A 16 2.12 0.72 -6.10
CA ALA A 16 2.55 1.65 -7.15
C ALA A 16 2.12 1.17 -8.55
N GLY A 17 1.51 -0.01 -8.67
CA GLY A 17 0.93 -0.48 -9.92
C GLY A 17 -0.40 0.21 -10.20
N PHE A 18 -0.96 -0.06 -11.39
CA PHE A 18 -2.21 0.59 -11.78
C PHE A 18 -3.37 0.26 -10.82
N ILE A 19 -3.59 -1.04 -10.59
CA ILE A 19 -4.69 -1.47 -9.71
C ILE A 19 -4.39 -1.10 -8.26
N GLY A 20 -3.15 -1.34 -7.81
CA GLY A 20 -2.77 -1.05 -6.43
C GLY A 20 -2.87 0.42 -6.08
N SER A 21 -2.48 1.32 -7.01
CA SER A 21 -2.57 2.76 -6.76
C SER A 21 -4.02 3.23 -6.68
N ASN A 22 -4.90 2.64 -7.49
CA ASN A 22 -6.34 2.95 -7.41
C ASN A 22 -6.93 2.49 -6.08
N LEU A 23 -6.47 1.34 -5.56
CA LEU A 23 -6.89 0.88 -4.23
C LEU A 23 -6.41 1.83 -3.13
N CYS A 24 -5.15 2.29 -3.23
CA CYS A 24 -4.62 3.25 -2.27
C CYS A 24 -5.44 4.53 -2.28
N GLU A 25 -5.78 5.04 -3.47
CA GLU A 25 -6.59 6.25 -3.58
C GLU A 25 -7.94 6.08 -2.91
N GLU A 26 -8.62 4.95 -3.19
CA GLU A 26 -9.93 4.67 -2.62
C GLU A 26 -9.87 4.61 -1.09
N LEU A 27 -8.85 3.92 -0.56
CA LEU A 27 -8.68 3.83 0.88
C LEU A 27 -8.45 5.20 1.51
N LEU A 28 -7.59 6.01 0.90
CA LEU A 28 -7.27 7.34 1.41
C LEU A 28 -8.47 8.28 1.34
N LEU A 29 -9.28 8.17 0.28
CA LEU A 29 -10.50 8.95 0.15
C LEU A 29 -11.52 8.61 1.24
N ASN A 30 -11.42 7.43 1.81
CA ASN A 30 -12.28 7.00 2.92
C ASN A 30 -11.59 7.16 4.27
N ASN A 31 -10.49 7.92 4.32
CA ASN A 31 -9.75 8.23 5.55
C ASN A 31 -9.20 6.99 6.25
N ILE A 32 -8.80 6.00 5.47
CA ILE A 32 -8.21 4.76 5.97
C ILE A 32 -6.70 4.84 5.87
N LYS A 33 -6.01 4.55 6.98
CA LYS A 33 -4.55 4.56 7.00
C LYS A 33 -4.03 3.47 6.07
N THR A 34 -3.17 3.84 5.13
CA THR A 34 -2.74 2.98 4.03
C THR A 34 -1.23 2.91 3.98
N VAL A 35 -0.70 1.70 3.97
CA VAL A 35 0.74 1.44 3.76
C VAL A 35 0.89 0.79 2.39
N CYS A 36 1.81 1.30 1.60
CA CYS A 36 2.12 0.75 0.28
C CYS A 36 3.52 0.14 0.30
N LEU A 37 3.62 -1.13 -0.09
CA LEU A 37 4.90 -1.81 -0.27
C LEU A 37 5.07 -2.12 -1.75
N ASP A 38 6.13 -1.61 -2.37
CA ASP A 38 6.39 -1.83 -3.79
C ASP A 38 7.87 -1.68 -4.08
N ASN A 39 8.38 -2.49 -5.00
CA ASN A 39 9.76 -2.39 -5.45
C ASN A 39 9.88 -1.73 -6.83
N PHE A 40 8.75 -1.25 -7.38
CA PHE A 40 8.66 -0.62 -8.70
C PHE A 40 9.06 -1.52 -9.87
N SER A 41 9.03 -2.84 -9.68
CA SER A 41 9.34 -3.74 -10.81
C SER A 41 8.32 -3.61 -11.95
N THR A 42 7.05 -3.36 -11.61
CA THR A 42 5.99 -3.12 -12.59
C THR A 42 5.25 -1.81 -12.34
N GLY A 43 5.34 -1.28 -11.13
CA GLY A 43 4.69 -0.02 -10.77
C GLY A 43 5.58 1.18 -11.06
N LYS A 44 5.01 2.36 -10.93
CA LYS A 44 5.71 3.62 -11.20
C LYS A 44 5.52 4.61 -10.06
N LYS A 45 6.56 5.38 -9.78
CA LYS A 45 6.50 6.41 -8.73
C LYS A 45 5.39 7.42 -8.99
N GLU A 46 5.12 7.74 -10.25
CA GLU A 46 4.07 8.68 -10.60
C GLU A 46 2.70 8.25 -10.07
N ASN A 47 2.47 6.94 -9.97
CA ASN A 47 1.17 6.42 -9.53
C ASN A 47 0.89 6.72 -8.06
N ILE A 48 1.93 6.85 -7.23
CA ILE A 48 1.76 7.11 -5.79
C ILE A 48 2.12 8.54 -5.40
N LYS A 49 2.71 9.29 -6.32
CA LYS A 49 3.15 10.66 -6.04
C LYS A 49 2.06 11.53 -5.42
N PRO A 50 0.80 11.47 -5.89
CA PRO A 50 -0.26 12.28 -5.29
C PRO A 50 -0.53 11.96 -3.82
N PHE A 51 -0.11 10.79 -3.34
CA PHE A 51 -0.39 10.35 -1.97
C PHE A 51 0.73 10.66 -0.99
N LEU A 52 1.93 11.02 -1.47
CA LEU A 52 3.11 11.12 -0.61
C LEU A 52 2.98 12.16 0.50
N LYS A 53 2.15 13.18 0.30
CA LYS A 53 1.92 14.22 1.31
C LYS A 53 0.72 13.95 2.20
N ASN A 54 0.02 12.85 1.98
CA ASN A 54 -1.14 12.49 2.78
C ASN A 54 -0.68 11.87 4.10
N ASN A 55 -1.16 12.40 5.22
CA ASN A 55 -0.77 11.94 6.56
C ASN A 55 -1.12 10.47 6.79
N LEU A 56 -2.10 9.94 6.07
CA LEU A 56 -2.56 8.56 6.23
C LEU A 56 -1.81 7.58 5.33
N PHE A 57 -0.92 8.09 4.47
CA PHE A 57 -0.20 7.26 3.51
C PHE A 57 1.26 7.08 3.94
N THR A 58 1.71 5.82 3.95
CA THR A 58 3.11 5.49 4.19
C THR A 58 3.60 4.63 3.03
N PHE A 59 4.71 5.03 2.41
CA PHE A 59 5.31 4.24 1.35
C PHE A 59 6.57 3.56 1.86
N ILE A 60 6.69 2.25 1.57
CA ILE A 60 7.87 1.46 1.86
C ILE A 60 8.35 0.87 0.54
N GLU A 61 9.56 1.24 0.13
CA GLU A 61 10.17 0.64 -1.03
C GLU A 61 10.81 -0.67 -0.59
N GLY A 62 10.33 -1.78 -1.12
CA GLY A 62 10.82 -3.09 -0.74
C GLY A 62 10.19 -4.18 -1.57
N ASP A 63 10.62 -5.40 -1.33
CA ASP A 63 10.24 -6.58 -2.10
C ASP A 63 9.51 -7.56 -1.19
N ILE A 64 8.36 -8.06 -1.66
CA ILE A 64 7.58 -9.03 -0.90
C ILE A 64 8.33 -10.35 -0.71
N ARG A 65 9.38 -10.57 -1.50
CA ARG A 65 10.24 -11.76 -1.37
C ARG A 65 11.28 -11.59 -0.26
N ASN A 66 11.45 -10.37 0.26
CA ASN A 66 12.40 -10.08 1.33
C ASN A 66 11.64 -10.09 2.66
N LEU A 67 12.06 -10.99 3.56
CA LEU A 67 11.37 -11.19 4.83
C LEU A 67 11.42 -9.93 5.71
N ASP A 68 12.56 -9.23 5.73
CA ASP A 68 12.69 -8.01 6.53
C ASP A 68 11.77 -6.92 6.02
N ASP A 69 11.65 -6.78 4.68
CA ASP A 69 10.75 -5.80 4.08
C ASP A 69 9.30 -6.12 4.44
N CYS A 70 8.93 -7.39 4.40
CA CYS A 70 7.58 -7.82 4.77
C CYS A 70 7.27 -7.54 6.24
N HIS A 71 8.22 -7.84 7.12
CA HIS A 71 8.04 -7.57 8.55
C HIS A 71 7.87 -6.07 8.81
N LYS A 72 8.68 -5.25 8.16
CA LYS A 72 8.58 -3.80 8.30
C LYS A 72 7.23 -3.28 7.80
N ALA A 73 6.79 -3.80 6.65
CA ALA A 73 5.55 -3.34 6.05
C ALA A 73 4.32 -3.79 6.83
N CYS A 74 4.38 -4.97 7.46
CA CYS A 74 3.23 -5.53 8.17
C CYS A 74 3.10 -5.03 9.61
N LYS A 75 4.04 -4.22 10.09
CA LYS A 75 3.99 -3.73 11.46
C LYS A 75 2.73 -2.89 11.66
N ASP A 76 1.94 -3.27 12.67
CA ASP A 76 0.70 -2.57 13.04
C ASP A 76 -0.35 -2.54 11.92
N VAL A 77 -0.25 -3.46 10.96
CA VAL A 77 -1.21 -3.57 9.86
C VAL A 77 -2.31 -4.57 10.23
N ASP A 78 -3.55 -4.19 9.93
CA ASP A 78 -4.72 -5.02 10.23
C ASP A 78 -5.14 -5.90 9.04
N TYR A 79 -4.97 -5.39 7.81
CA TYR A 79 -5.37 -6.11 6.59
C TYR A 79 -4.35 -5.93 5.50
N VAL A 80 -4.22 -6.94 4.65
CA VAL A 80 -3.32 -6.90 3.50
C VAL A 80 -4.10 -7.12 2.22
N LEU A 81 -3.95 -6.19 1.27
CA LEU A 81 -4.46 -6.33 -0.09
C LEU A 81 -3.26 -6.59 -0.99
N HIS A 82 -3.16 -7.81 -1.47
CA HIS A 82 -1.97 -8.26 -2.19
C HIS A 82 -2.16 -8.08 -3.70
N GLN A 83 -1.47 -7.08 -4.26
CA GLN A 83 -1.52 -6.78 -5.70
C GLN A 83 -0.16 -6.94 -6.37
N ALA A 84 0.87 -7.29 -5.62
CA ALA A 84 2.20 -7.47 -6.20
C ALA A 84 2.27 -8.76 -7.01
N ALA A 85 2.84 -8.67 -8.20
CA ALA A 85 3.10 -9.84 -9.03
C ALA A 85 4.52 -10.35 -8.77
N LEU A 86 4.67 -11.67 -8.71
CA LEU A 86 5.96 -12.31 -8.50
C LEU A 86 6.61 -12.78 -9.81
N GLY A 87 5.95 -12.53 -10.91
CA GLY A 87 6.36 -13.04 -12.21
C GLY A 87 7.70 -12.64 -12.73
#